data_c314a86cf1fe7ff47d644e2015d22fe7
#
_entry.id   c314a86cf1fe7ff47d644e2015d22fe7
#
_cell.length_a   1.000
_cell.length_b   1.000
_cell.length_c   1.000
_cell.angle_alpha   90.00
_cell.angle_beta   90.00
_cell.angle_gamma   90.00
#
_symmetry.space_group_name_H-M   'P 1'
#
loop_
_entity.id
_entity.type
_entity.pdbx_description
1 polymer ?
#
loop_
_entity_poly.entity_id
_entity_poly.type
_entity_poly.pdbx_seq_one_letter_code
_entity_poly.pdbx_strand_id
1 'polypeptide(L)'
;MPLTCRWRMIAALLWLGQSAALQAAEPAKPPLRGAVGGRTVIALPITKAPADSWSAADIAAAKADCAAQLKGLDLDFSLLAPIKRGNCGTPAPLELRGLGSTPRVKIDPPATLDCKMAATLARWFASSVQPLAAAWLKSPVVAIRNAASYDCRNRYGDPAGRLSEHAKANAIDIMSFTTAAGATVAVGEHWGPVLRELLQMPASAAVTEVPVVGGFKPTLAPAIPPIADEAALAAKIHKGSAAIREARQAEAARRGIAQPKPSTPEGNFIHAARDTACNVFGTVLGPEANDAHKDHFHLDVTPRPSSAYCE
;
A
#
# COMPACT_ATOMS: atom_id res chain seq x y z
N MET A 1 31.98 -34.60 43.96
CA MET A 1 32.77 -33.62 44.72
C MET A 1 32.16 -32.26 44.42
N PRO A 2 31.63 -31.55 45.43
CA PRO A 2 31.04 -30.22 45.25
C PRO A 2 32.03 -29.14 45.58
N LEU A 3 32.00 -28.03 44.90
CA LEU A 3 32.67 -26.81 45.31
C LEU A 3 31.68 -25.65 45.32
N THR A 4 31.37 -25.29 46.56
CA THR A 4 30.65 -24.08 47.03
C THR A 4 31.57 -22.86 46.94
N CYS A 5 31.07 -21.72 46.54
CA CYS A 5 31.62 -20.41 46.93
C CYS A 5 30.59 -19.30 46.67
N ARG A 6 30.00 -18.84 47.67
CA ARG A 6 30.18 -17.68 48.59
C ARG A 6 29.52 -16.39 48.07
N TRP A 7 28.47 -16.07 48.77
CA TRP A 7 27.81 -14.76 48.89
C TRP A 7 28.79 -13.64 49.27
N ARG A 8 28.61 -12.47 48.67
CA ARG A 8 28.95 -11.19 49.31
C ARG A 8 27.76 -10.24 49.17
N MET A 9 27.08 -10.01 50.30
CA MET A 9 26.26 -8.83 50.54
C MET A 9 27.15 -7.61 50.67
N ILE A 10 26.76 -6.49 50.09
CA ILE A 10 27.18 -5.15 50.53
C ILE A 10 25.93 -4.33 50.72
N ALA A 11 25.77 -3.85 51.91
CA ALA A 11 24.64 -3.09 52.42
C ALA A 11 24.80 -1.58 52.13
N ALA A 12 23.64 -0.97 51.94
CA ALA A 12 23.18 0.34 52.40
C ALA A 12 24.06 1.59 52.24
N LEU A 13 23.46 2.62 51.69
CA LEU A 13 23.39 3.93 52.33
C LEU A 13 22.23 4.76 51.76
N LEU A 14 21.29 5.04 52.64
CA LEU A 14 20.21 6.01 52.50
C LEU A 14 20.76 7.42 52.37
N TRP A 15 20.26 8.19 51.42
CA TRP A 15 20.28 9.64 51.53
C TRP A 15 18.88 10.19 51.22
N LEU A 16 18.21 10.62 52.29
CA LEU A 16 17.03 11.48 52.28
C LEU A 16 17.48 12.92 51.99
N GLY A 17 16.99 13.49 50.94
CA GLY A 17 17.11 14.92 50.65
C GLY A 17 15.76 15.45 50.20
N GLN A 18 14.92 15.89 51.15
CA GLN A 18 13.71 16.68 50.88
C GLN A 18 14.13 18.12 50.61
N SER A 19 13.83 18.63 49.43
CA SER A 19 13.82 20.06 49.16
C SER A 19 12.42 20.46 48.74
N ALA A 20 11.67 21.03 49.66
CA ALA A 20 10.42 21.71 49.41
C ALA A 20 10.70 23.04 48.72
N ALA A 21 10.28 23.18 47.46
CA ALA A 21 10.20 24.46 46.76
C ALA A 21 8.81 25.07 46.99
N LEU A 22 8.75 26.14 47.75
CA LEU A 22 7.56 27.02 47.83
C LEU A 22 7.34 27.68 46.47
N GLN A 23 6.21 27.39 45.83
CA GLN A 23 5.70 28.18 44.71
C GLN A 23 4.88 29.34 45.28
N ALA A 24 5.36 30.57 45.07
CA ALA A 24 4.62 31.79 45.35
C ALA A 24 3.52 31.98 44.33
N ALA A 25 2.30 32.16 44.81
CA ALA A 25 1.13 32.49 43.97
C ALA A 25 1.22 33.96 43.54
N GLU A 26 1.12 34.24 42.25
CA GLU A 26 0.96 35.56 41.67
C GLU A 26 -0.46 36.10 41.95
N PRO A 27 -0.62 37.38 42.26
CA PRO A 27 -1.93 37.98 42.52
C PRO A 27 -2.70 38.24 41.20
N ALA A 28 -3.95 37.85 41.20
CA ALA A 28 -4.91 38.10 40.11
C ALA A 28 -5.10 39.59 39.83
N LYS A 29 -4.98 39.99 38.54
CA LYS A 29 -5.32 41.34 38.06
C LYS A 29 -6.84 41.56 38.06
N PRO A 30 -7.33 42.72 38.50
CA PRO A 30 -8.78 43.03 38.50
C PRO A 30 -9.29 43.27 37.05
N PRO A 31 -10.60 43.00 36.77
CA PRO A 31 -11.18 43.22 35.45
C PRO A 31 -11.40 44.70 35.15
N LEU A 32 -10.94 45.13 33.98
CA LEU A 32 -11.29 46.45 33.43
C LEU A 32 -12.75 46.45 32.95
N ARG A 33 -13.61 47.21 33.59
CA ARG A 33 -14.96 47.54 33.09
C ARG A 33 -14.81 48.58 31.98
N GLY A 34 -15.17 48.21 30.78
CA GLY A 34 -15.43 49.11 29.68
C GLY A 34 -16.74 48.73 29.02
N ALA A 35 -17.79 49.45 29.28
CA ALA A 35 -19.08 49.34 28.60
C ALA A 35 -19.03 50.15 27.31
N VAL A 36 -19.20 49.56 26.16
CA VAL A 36 -19.56 50.23 24.91
C VAL A 36 -20.41 49.28 24.05
N GLY A 37 -21.67 49.70 23.78
CA GLY A 37 -22.44 49.44 22.58
C GLY A 37 -22.76 47.97 22.24
N GLY A 38 -24.03 47.57 22.43
CA GLY A 38 -24.57 46.29 22.01
C GLY A 38 -24.36 45.98 20.53
N ARG A 39 -23.46 45.05 20.25
CA ARG A 39 -23.46 44.22 19.06
C ARG A 39 -23.50 42.78 19.53
N THR A 40 -24.64 42.14 19.31
CA THR A 40 -24.74 40.67 19.48
C THR A 40 -23.81 40.03 18.51
N VAL A 41 -22.63 39.63 18.99
CA VAL A 41 -21.71 38.79 18.23
C VAL A 41 -22.31 37.39 18.26
N ILE A 42 -22.89 36.95 17.15
CA ILE A 42 -23.25 35.56 16.95
C ILE A 42 -21.94 34.80 16.95
N ALA A 43 -21.64 34.12 18.06
CA ALA A 43 -20.53 33.18 18.11
C ALA A 43 -20.82 32.06 17.11
N LEU A 44 -20.09 32.07 15.99
CA LEU A 44 -20.06 30.92 15.08
C LEU A 44 -19.67 29.71 15.92
N PRO A 45 -20.29 28.53 15.70
CA PRO A 45 -19.90 27.32 16.41
C PRO A 45 -18.41 27.08 16.14
N ILE A 46 -17.63 27.04 17.21
CA ILE A 46 -16.24 26.62 17.14
C ILE A 46 -16.31 25.18 16.64
N THR A 47 -16.01 24.96 15.37
CA THR A 47 -15.84 23.62 14.83
C THR A 47 -14.70 22.99 15.62
N LYS A 48 -15.05 22.07 16.52
CA LYS A 48 -14.10 21.32 17.33
C LYS A 48 -13.06 20.73 16.37
N ALA A 49 -11.79 21.09 16.56
CA ALA A 49 -10.70 20.47 15.83
C ALA A 49 -10.87 18.95 15.89
N PRO A 50 -10.61 18.21 14.80
CA PRO A 50 -10.74 16.76 14.83
C PRO A 50 -9.96 16.22 16.02
N ALA A 51 -10.62 15.40 16.84
CA ALA A 51 -10.00 14.85 18.03
C ALA A 51 -8.76 14.03 17.60
N ASP A 52 -7.60 14.29 18.20
CA ASP A 52 -6.37 13.53 17.95
C ASP A 52 -6.40 12.12 18.55
N SER A 53 -7.59 11.62 18.89
CA SER A 53 -7.83 10.30 19.45
C SER A 53 -9.15 9.70 18.96
N TRP A 54 -9.18 8.40 18.83
CA TRP A 54 -10.40 7.62 18.63
C TRP A 54 -11.19 7.56 19.93
N SER A 55 -12.52 7.51 19.86
CA SER A 55 -13.33 7.27 21.06
C SER A 55 -13.13 5.83 21.56
N ALA A 56 -13.37 5.60 22.85
CA ALA A 56 -13.31 4.26 23.42
C ALA A 56 -14.31 3.30 22.73
N ALA A 57 -15.46 3.81 22.31
CA ALA A 57 -16.46 3.05 21.57
C ALA A 57 -15.97 2.65 20.17
N ASP A 58 -15.34 3.56 19.43
CA ASP A 58 -14.77 3.26 18.10
C ASP A 58 -13.66 2.20 18.20
N ILE A 59 -12.79 2.32 19.22
CA ILE A 59 -11.73 1.34 19.45
C ILE A 59 -12.30 -0.04 19.79
N ALA A 60 -13.31 -0.10 20.66
CA ALA A 60 -13.96 -1.36 21.05
C ALA A 60 -14.65 -2.02 19.85
N ALA A 61 -15.40 -1.26 19.07
CA ALA A 61 -16.06 -1.73 17.85
C ALA A 61 -15.05 -2.24 16.81
N ALA A 62 -13.98 -1.50 16.54
CA ALA A 62 -12.94 -1.89 15.60
C ALA A 62 -12.19 -3.15 16.04
N LYS A 63 -11.93 -3.33 17.34
CA LYS A 63 -11.32 -4.55 17.88
C LYS A 63 -12.23 -5.77 17.74
N ALA A 64 -13.53 -5.60 17.97
CA ALA A 64 -14.51 -6.67 17.79
C ALA A 64 -14.61 -7.09 16.31
N ASP A 65 -14.68 -6.12 15.39
CA ASP A 65 -14.67 -6.35 13.95
C ASP A 65 -13.36 -7.02 13.51
N CYS A 66 -12.22 -6.56 14.02
CA CYS A 66 -10.91 -7.17 13.78
C CYS A 66 -10.90 -8.66 14.18
N ALA A 67 -11.36 -9.00 15.39
CA ALA A 67 -11.42 -10.38 15.85
C ALA A 67 -12.31 -11.25 14.94
N ALA A 68 -13.43 -10.71 14.47
CA ALA A 68 -14.32 -11.39 13.53
C ALA A 68 -13.66 -11.63 12.17
N GLN A 69 -12.97 -10.64 11.61
CA GLN A 69 -12.32 -10.73 10.31
C GLN A 69 -11.13 -11.69 10.29
N LEU A 70 -10.38 -11.78 11.39
CA LEU A 70 -9.19 -12.63 11.51
C LEU A 70 -9.54 -14.05 11.98
N LYS A 71 -10.77 -14.30 12.40
CA LYS A 71 -11.20 -15.62 12.90
C LYS A 71 -10.92 -16.73 11.88
N GLY A 72 -10.19 -17.75 12.32
CA GLY A 72 -9.86 -18.93 11.51
C GLY A 72 -8.75 -18.69 10.48
N LEU A 73 -8.12 -17.50 10.45
CA LEU A 73 -6.96 -17.24 9.63
C LEU A 73 -5.68 -17.55 10.43
N ASP A 74 -4.74 -18.22 9.78
CA ASP A 74 -3.41 -18.49 10.33
C ASP A 74 -2.49 -17.30 10.02
N LEU A 75 -2.28 -16.46 11.02
CA LEU A 75 -1.51 -15.20 10.91
C LEU A 75 -0.54 -15.06 12.08
N ASP A 76 0.66 -14.57 11.78
CA ASP A 76 1.60 -14.08 12.78
C ASP A 76 1.48 -12.57 12.88
N PHE A 77 0.84 -12.08 13.93
CA PHE A 77 0.59 -10.64 14.12
C PHE A 77 0.57 -10.24 15.60
N SER A 78 0.68 -8.95 15.85
CA SER A 78 0.40 -8.31 17.13
C SER A 78 -0.56 -7.15 16.93
N LEU A 79 -1.57 -7.02 17.80
CA LEU A 79 -2.38 -5.81 17.83
C LEU A 79 -1.55 -4.64 18.34
N LEU A 80 -1.65 -3.51 17.68
CA LEU A 80 -0.99 -2.27 18.06
C LEU A 80 -1.93 -1.33 18.81
N ALA A 81 -1.37 -0.30 19.44
CA ALA A 81 -2.16 0.81 19.96
C ALA A 81 -2.87 1.54 18.80
N PRO A 82 -4.06 2.11 19.04
CA PRO A 82 -4.76 2.93 18.05
C PRO A 82 -3.86 4.02 17.48
N ILE A 83 -3.88 4.18 16.17
CA ILE A 83 -3.14 5.25 15.48
C ILE A 83 -4.12 6.34 15.08
N LYS A 84 -3.85 7.59 15.49
CA LYS A 84 -4.61 8.78 15.09
C LYS A 84 -3.66 9.97 14.91
N ARG A 85 -3.60 10.51 13.68
CA ARG A 85 -2.86 11.72 13.34
C ARG A 85 -3.71 12.54 12.37
N GLY A 86 -4.48 13.50 12.86
CA GLY A 86 -5.44 14.21 12.03
C GLY A 86 -6.39 13.25 11.31
N ASN A 87 -6.33 13.18 9.99
CA ASN A 87 -7.14 12.27 9.16
C ASN A 87 -6.50 10.87 8.95
N CYS A 88 -5.27 10.68 9.40
CA CYS A 88 -4.57 9.39 9.27
C CYS A 88 -4.85 8.47 10.46
N GLY A 89 -4.72 7.17 10.21
CA GLY A 89 -4.73 6.12 11.23
C GLY A 89 -5.95 5.22 11.19
N THR A 90 -5.97 4.28 12.10
CA THR A 90 -7.03 3.30 12.31
C THR A 90 -7.17 2.99 13.80
N PRO A 91 -8.38 2.71 14.31
CA PRO A 91 -8.62 2.45 15.74
C PRO A 91 -8.12 1.08 16.22
N ALA A 92 -7.89 0.12 15.31
CA ALA A 92 -7.40 -1.22 15.64
C ALA A 92 -6.34 -1.70 14.65
N PRO A 93 -5.16 -1.05 14.58
CA PRO A 93 -4.06 -1.50 13.73
C PRO A 93 -3.42 -2.76 14.27
N LEU A 94 -2.82 -3.54 13.35
CA LEU A 94 -1.96 -4.66 13.68
C LEU A 94 -0.61 -4.57 12.96
N GLU A 95 0.39 -5.19 13.53
CA GLU A 95 1.65 -5.48 12.87
C GLU A 95 1.61 -6.92 12.37
N LEU A 96 1.63 -7.10 11.06
CA LEU A 96 1.63 -8.39 10.39
C LEU A 96 3.05 -8.82 10.06
N ARG A 97 3.49 -9.95 10.59
CA ARG A 97 4.83 -10.54 10.38
C ARG A 97 4.80 -11.74 9.45
N GLY A 98 3.66 -12.42 9.36
CA GLY A 98 3.57 -13.62 8.52
C GLY A 98 2.15 -14.09 8.27
N LEU A 99 2.02 -14.88 7.18
CA LEU A 99 0.79 -15.50 6.70
C LEU A 99 0.98 -17.02 6.64
N GLY A 100 0.00 -17.78 7.08
CA GLY A 100 0.02 -19.22 7.04
C GLY A 100 1.07 -19.86 7.96
N SER A 101 1.10 -21.16 8.00
CA SER A 101 2.09 -21.95 8.75
C SER A 101 2.79 -22.99 7.87
N THR A 102 2.15 -23.45 6.78
CA THR A 102 2.66 -24.52 5.91
C THR A 102 2.38 -24.22 4.44
N PRO A 103 3.27 -23.47 3.78
CA PRO A 103 4.45 -22.78 4.30
C PRO A 103 4.06 -21.46 5.01
N ARG A 104 4.86 -21.04 5.99
CA ARG A 104 4.78 -19.68 6.50
C ARG A 104 5.38 -18.70 5.50
N VAL A 105 4.66 -17.64 5.19
CA VAL A 105 5.11 -16.53 4.35
C VAL A 105 5.52 -15.37 5.25
N LYS A 106 6.81 -15.06 5.32
CA LYS A 106 7.34 -13.91 6.06
C LYS A 106 6.95 -12.60 5.35
N ILE A 107 6.51 -11.61 6.11
CA ILE A 107 6.35 -10.22 5.64
C ILE A 107 7.60 -9.44 6.04
N ASP A 108 8.38 -8.93 5.09
CA ASP A 108 9.67 -8.31 5.36
C ASP A 108 9.84 -6.94 4.66
N PRO A 109 9.95 -5.84 5.43
CA PRO A 109 9.73 -5.72 6.88
C PRO A 109 8.25 -5.99 7.26
N PRO A 110 7.96 -6.22 8.56
CA PRO A 110 6.58 -6.35 9.05
C PRO A 110 5.70 -5.19 8.61
N ALA A 111 4.43 -5.46 8.33
CA ALA A 111 3.49 -4.48 7.81
C ALA A 111 2.52 -4.00 8.88
N THR A 112 2.38 -2.68 9.05
CA THR A 112 1.30 -2.09 9.86
C THR A 112 0.05 -1.92 9.01
N LEU A 113 -1.00 -2.68 9.33
CA LEU A 113 -2.23 -2.77 8.53
C LEU A 113 -3.47 -2.70 9.43
N ASP A 114 -4.62 -2.40 8.83
CA ASP A 114 -5.90 -2.72 9.44
C ASP A 114 -6.23 -4.22 9.26
N CYS A 115 -7.20 -4.69 10.03
CA CYS A 115 -7.53 -6.12 10.06
C CYS A 115 -8.17 -6.61 8.76
N LYS A 116 -8.93 -5.76 8.08
CA LYS A 116 -9.53 -6.08 6.79
C LYS A 116 -8.47 -6.31 5.72
N MET A 117 -7.45 -5.42 5.67
CA MET A 117 -6.33 -5.57 4.75
C MET A 117 -5.54 -6.85 5.03
N ALA A 118 -5.21 -7.11 6.30
CA ALA A 118 -4.49 -8.32 6.71
C ALA A 118 -5.28 -9.60 6.36
N ALA A 119 -6.58 -9.63 6.63
CA ALA A 119 -7.44 -10.77 6.31
C ALA A 119 -7.57 -11.01 4.79
N THR A 120 -7.71 -9.94 4.02
CA THR A 120 -7.80 -10.02 2.54
C THR A 120 -6.49 -10.54 1.95
N LEU A 121 -5.35 -10.03 2.44
CA LEU A 121 -4.03 -10.48 2.04
C LEU A 121 -3.84 -11.98 2.31
N ALA A 122 -4.21 -12.45 3.50
CA ALA A 122 -4.09 -13.86 3.87
C ALA A 122 -4.92 -14.77 2.95
N ARG A 123 -6.17 -14.39 2.70
CA ARG A 123 -7.06 -15.16 1.82
C ARG A 123 -6.52 -15.19 0.38
N TRP A 124 -6.07 -14.06 -0.16
CA TRP A 124 -5.47 -14.01 -1.48
C TRP A 124 -4.22 -14.88 -1.59
N PHE A 125 -3.35 -14.86 -0.58
CA PHE A 125 -2.16 -15.73 -0.55
C PHE A 125 -2.55 -17.22 -0.59
N ALA A 126 -3.48 -17.64 0.27
CA ALA A 126 -3.91 -19.03 0.36
C ALA A 126 -4.64 -19.51 -0.91
N SER A 127 -5.57 -18.68 -1.43
CA SER A 127 -6.43 -19.07 -2.54
C SER A 127 -5.81 -18.87 -3.93
N SER A 128 -4.81 -18.01 -4.06
CA SER A 128 -4.27 -17.60 -5.35
C SER A 128 -2.75 -17.64 -5.42
N VAL A 129 -2.02 -16.90 -4.57
CA VAL A 129 -0.56 -16.78 -4.69
C VAL A 129 0.14 -18.11 -4.56
N GLN A 130 -0.20 -18.94 -3.56
CA GLN A 130 0.42 -20.24 -3.37
C GLN A 130 0.11 -21.23 -4.51
N PRO A 131 -1.14 -21.37 -4.97
CA PRO A 131 -1.42 -22.18 -6.16
C PRO A 131 -0.68 -21.72 -7.42
N LEU A 132 -0.58 -20.39 -7.66
CA LEU A 132 0.16 -19.83 -8.78
C LEU A 132 1.67 -20.11 -8.66
N ALA A 133 2.23 -19.99 -7.45
CA ALA A 133 3.64 -20.30 -7.19
C ALA A 133 3.93 -21.80 -7.49
N ALA A 134 3.05 -22.69 -7.06
CA ALA A 134 3.17 -24.12 -7.38
C ALA A 134 3.07 -24.36 -8.90
N ALA A 135 2.17 -23.67 -9.60
CA ALA A 135 1.96 -23.82 -11.03
C ALA A 135 3.14 -23.31 -11.87
N TRP A 136 3.61 -22.10 -11.58
CA TRP A 136 4.61 -21.41 -12.40
C TRP A 136 6.04 -21.56 -11.87
N LEU A 137 6.24 -21.39 -10.54
CA LEU A 137 7.57 -21.36 -9.95
C LEU A 137 8.04 -22.72 -9.43
N LYS A 138 7.14 -23.73 -9.40
CA LYS A 138 7.40 -25.08 -8.86
C LYS A 138 7.93 -25.07 -7.43
N SER A 139 7.69 -23.98 -6.70
CA SER A 139 8.15 -23.79 -5.33
C SER A 139 7.21 -22.80 -4.62
N PRO A 140 6.80 -23.08 -3.37
CA PRO A 140 5.90 -22.17 -2.66
C PRO A 140 6.60 -20.85 -2.32
N VAL A 141 5.82 -19.78 -2.24
CA VAL A 141 6.29 -18.48 -1.70
C VAL A 141 6.44 -18.61 -0.19
N VAL A 142 7.59 -18.17 0.34
CA VAL A 142 7.91 -18.17 1.78
C VAL A 142 8.22 -16.78 2.35
N ALA A 143 8.35 -15.76 1.51
CA ALA A 143 8.45 -14.37 1.96
C ALA A 143 7.94 -13.41 0.88
N ILE A 144 7.52 -12.22 1.34
CA ILE A 144 7.32 -11.04 0.48
C ILE A 144 8.15 -9.87 0.98
N ARG A 145 8.61 -9.05 0.05
CA ARG A 145 9.20 -7.75 0.33
C ARG A 145 8.08 -6.71 0.42
N ASN A 146 7.80 -6.23 1.65
CA ASN A 146 6.90 -5.12 1.89
C ASN A 146 7.65 -3.81 1.66
N ALA A 147 7.27 -3.04 0.64
CA ALA A 147 7.88 -1.74 0.34
C ALA A 147 7.27 -0.62 1.18
N ALA A 148 5.95 -0.67 1.39
CA ALA A 148 5.23 0.28 2.23
C ALA A 148 3.94 -0.34 2.77
N SER A 149 3.56 0.09 3.99
CA SER A 149 2.29 -0.23 4.63
C SER A 149 1.68 1.06 5.21
N TYR A 150 1.43 1.19 6.52
CA TYR A 150 0.97 2.45 7.08
C TYR A 150 1.98 3.58 6.88
N ASP A 151 1.52 4.64 6.22
CA ASP A 151 2.28 5.89 6.04
C ASP A 151 1.30 7.08 5.93
N CYS A 152 1.41 8.04 6.87
CA CYS A 152 0.50 9.19 6.93
C CYS A 152 0.90 10.25 5.89
N ARG A 153 0.41 10.09 4.67
CA ARG A 153 0.66 10.98 3.53
C ARG A 153 -0.54 11.05 2.58
N ASN A 154 -0.59 12.08 1.77
CA ASN A 154 -1.47 12.12 0.61
C ASN A 154 -0.91 11.26 -0.54
N ARG A 155 -1.76 10.97 -1.53
CA ARG A 155 -1.36 10.23 -2.73
C ARG A 155 -0.24 10.98 -3.45
N TYR A 156 0.77 10.25 -3.88
CA TYR A 156 1.96 10.77 -4.58
C TYR A 156 2.75 11.84 -3.80
N GLY A 157 2.51 11.98 -2.48
CA GLY A 157 3.14 13.03 -1.68
C GLY A 157 2.61 14.46 -1.97
N ASP A 158 1.55 14.60 -2.76
CA ASP A 158 0.95 15.90 -3.08
C ASP A 158 0.22 16.49 -1.83
N PRO A 159 0.67 17.63 -1.29
CA PRO A 159 0.05 18.24 -0.11
C PRO A 159 -1.43 18.61 -0.31
N ALA A 160 -1.85 18.94 -1.54
CA ALA A 160 -3.22 19.24 -1.90
C ALA A 160 -4.01 18.00 -2.36
N GLY A 161 -3.34 16.86 -2.47
CA GLY A 161 -3.90 15.62 -2.97
C GLY A 161 -4.85 14.94 -1.98
N ARG A 162 -5.54 13.91 -2.46
CA ARG A 162 -6.39 13.06 -1.61
C ARG A 162 -5.52 12.21 -0.67
N LEU A 163 -6.04 11.94 0.53
CA LEU A 163 -5.39 11.05 1.49
C LEU A 163 -5.12 9.66 0.85
N SER A 164 -3.94 9.12 1.07
CA SER A 164 -3.55 7.78 0.63
C SER A 164 -4.26 6.70 1.46
N GLU A 165 -4.51 5.53 0.88
CA GLU A 165 -5.01 4.38 1.64
C GLU A 165 -3.96 3.84 2.63
N HIS A 166 -2.67 4.02 2.36
CA HIS A 166 -1.61 3.79 3.35
C HIS A 166 -1.82 4.59 4.64
N ALA A 167 -2.31 5.82 4.53
CA ALA A 167 -2.59 6.67 5.68
C ALA A 167 -3.69 6.14 6.61
N LYS A 168 -4.47 5.16 6.16
CA LYS A 168 -5.52 4.47 6.91
C LYS A 168 -5.11 3.05 7.33
N ALA A 169 -3.86 2.64 7.08
CA ALA A 169 -3.37 1.27 7.20
C ALA A 169 -4.14 0.26 6.32
N ASN A 170 -4.75 0.74 5.24
CA ASN A 170 -5.70 0.03 4.37
C ASN A 170 -5.03 -0.45 3.06
N ALA A 171 -3.70 -0.31 2.95
CA ALA A 171 -2.92 -0.67 1.78
C ALA A 171 -1.56 -1.28 2.14
N ILE A 172 -1.03 -2.08 1.19
CA ILE A 172 0.33 -2.62 1.21
C ILE A 172 0.94 -2.51 -0.18
N ASP A 173 2.26 -2.24 -0.23
CA ASP A 173 3.05 -2.27 -1.45
C ASP A 173 3.99 -3.48 -1.42
N ILE A 174 3.86 -4.38 -2.42
CA ILE A 174 4.66 -5.61 -2.52
C ILE A 174 5.63 -5.50 -3.70
N MET A 175 6.94 -5.51 -3.40
CA MET A 175 7.99 -5.45 -4.43
C MET A 175 8.35 -6.81 -5.00
N SER A 176 8.37 -7.86 -4.17
CA SER A 176 8.82 -9.17 -4.61
C SER A 176 8.28 -10.31 -3.76
N PHE A 177 8.39 -11.51 -4.32
CA PHE A 177 8.03 -12.78 -3.71
C PHE A 177 9.28 -13.67 -3.69
N THR A 178 9.61 -14.25 -2.53
CA THR A 178 10.72 -15.17 -2.39
C THR A 178 10.19 -16.58 -2.20
N THR A 179 10.70 -17.54 -2.98
CA THR A 179 10.29 -18.95 -2.93
C THR A 179 11.12 -19.75 -1.94
N ALA A 180 10.63 -20.91 -1.54
CA ALA A 180 11.36 -21.86 -0.70
C ALA A 180 12.65 -22.38 -1.38
N ALA A 181 12.72 -22.36 -2.71
CA ALA A 181 13.92 -22.67 -3.48
C ALA A 181 14.96 -21.54 -3.48
N GLY A 182 14.68 -20.41 -2.83
CA GLY A 182 15.57 -19.25 -2.73
C GLY A 182 15.49 -18.26 -3.89
N ALA A 183 14.65 -18.51 -4.90
CA ALA A 183 14.46 -17.56 -5.99
C ALA A 183 13.63 -16.35 -5.52
N THR A 184 14.03 -15.15 -5.93
CA THR A 184 13.27 -13.91 -5.71
C THR A 184 12.65 -13.47 -7.04
N VAL A 185 11.33 -13.33 -7.03
CA VAL A 185 10.53 -12.86 -8.17
C VAL A 185 10.09 -11.44 -7.89
N ALA A 186 10.78 -10.47 -8.47
CA ALA A 186 10.52 -9.04 -8.28
C ALA A 186 9.51 -8.53 -9.31
N VAL A 187 8.57 -7.69 -8.88
CA VAL A 187 7.51 -7.14 -9.75
C VAL A 187 8.12 -6.37 -10.91
N GLY A 188 9.00 -5.41 -10.63
CA GLY A 188 9.59 -4.55 -11.68
C GLY A 188 10.50 -5.29 -12.64
N GLU A 189 11.20 -6.35 -12.18
CA GLU A 189 12.14 -7.10 -13.00
C GLU A 189 11.44 -8.11 -13.91
N HIS A 190 10.39 -8.78 -13.39
CA HIS A 190 9.76 -9.89 -14.07
C HIS A 190 8.43 -9.51 -14.75
N TRP A 191 7.99 -8.26 -14.64
CA TRP A 191 6.80 -7.79 -15.36
C TRP A 191 6.98 -7.82 -16.86
N GLY A 192 8.15 -7.43 -17.33
CA GLY A 192 8.45 -7.25 -18.74
C GLY A 192 8.10 -5.85 -19.25
N PRO A 193 8.12 -5.64 -20.57
CA PRO A 193 7.84 -4.33 -21.17
C PRO A 193 6.43 -3.83 -20.84
N VAL A 194 6.30 -2.55 -20.51
CA VAL A 194 5.04 -1.88 -20.19
C VAL A 194 4.44 -1.29 -21.46
N LEU A 195 3.17 -1.58 -21.73
CA LEU A 195 2.51 -1.10 -22.95
C LEU A 195 2.52 0.42 -23.07
N ARG A 196 2.35 1.16 -21.95
CA ARG A 196 2.42 2.63 -21.95
C ARG A 196 3.78 3.17 -22.39
N GLU A 197 4.89 2.49 -22.08
CA GLU A 197 6.23 2.88 -22.52
C GLU A 197 6.44 2.59 -24.01
N LEU A 198 5.97 1.41 -24.47
CA LEU A 198 5.99 1.05 -25.88
C LEU A 198 5.20 2.04 -26.75
N LEU A 199 4.10 2.58 -26.25
CA LEU A 199 3.31 3.60 -26.92
C LEU A 199 4.02 4.96 -27.00
N GLN A 200 4.96 5.27 -26.09
CA GLN A 200 5.75 6.48 -26.09
C GLN A 200 6.98 6.41 -27.04
N MET A 201 7.41 5.19 -27.39
CA MET A 201 8.53 5.02 -28.31
C MET A 201 8.18 5.51 -29.71
N PRO A 202 9.10 6.21 -30.42
CA PRO A 202 8.89 6.55 -31.83
C PRO A 202 8.67 5.26 -32.65
N ALA A 203 7.79 5.33 -33.63
CA ALA A 203 7.40 4.16 -34.44
C ALA A 203 8.61 3.41 -35.08
N SER A 204 9.72 4.11 -35.30
CA SER A 204 10.97 3.54 -35.82
C SER A 204 11.76 2.66 -34.81
N ALA A 205 11.48 2.80 -33.52
CA ALA A 205 12.20 2.06 -32.48
C ALA A 205 11.46 0.77 -32.04
N ALA A 206 10.20 0.62 -32.43
CA ALA A 206 9.36 -0.52 -32.02
C ALA A 206 9.59 -1.79 -32.87
N VAL A 207 10.41 -1.72 -33.92
CA VAL A 207 10.75 -2.87 -34.77
C VAL A 207 12.10 -3.44 -34.27
N THR A 208 12.08 -4.24 -33.23
CA THR A 208 13.17 -5.20 -32.99
C THR A 208 13.05 -6.27 -34.07
N GLU A 209 14.09 -6.36 -34.89
CA GLU A 209 14.23 -7.28 -36.03
C GLU A 209 13.87 -8.71 -35.62
N VAL A 210 12.72 -9.16 -36.09
CA VAL A 210 12.54 -10.59 -36.33
C VAL A 210 13.32 -10.87 -37.62
N PRO A 211 14.26 -11.81 -37.70
CA PRO A 211 14.95 -12.12 -38.92
C PRO A 211 13.94 -12.64 -39.94
N VAL A 212 13.59 -11.78 -40.90
CA VAL A 212 12.73 -12.16 -42.04
C VAL A 212 13.60 -12.86 -43.06
N VAL A 213 13.50 -14.16 -43.08
CA VAL A 213 13.92 -14.93 -44.25
C VAL A 213 12.89 -14.72 -45.35
N GLY A 214 13.22 -13.92 -46.35
CA GLY A 214 12.42 -13.75 -47.58
C GLY A 214 11.95 -12.32 -47.84
N GLY A 215 12.58 -11.70 -48.81
CA GLY A 215 12.43 -10.33 -49.29
C GLY A 215 11.04 -9.79 -49.48
N PHE A 216 10.58 -9.03 -48.50
CA PHE A 216 9.48 -8.07 -48.66
C PHE A 216 10.01 -6.67 -48.37
N LYS A 217 9.95 -5.76 -49.35
CA LYS A 217 10.24 -4.34 -49.16
C LYS A 217 9.08 -3.71 -48.40
N PRO A 218 9.29 -3.19 -47.16
CA PRO A 218 8.21 -2.45 -46.48
C PRO A 218 8.07 -1.09 -47.12
N THR A 219 6.87 -0.78 -47.58
CA THR A 219 6.46 0.59 -47.93
C THR A 219 6.28 1.35 -46.64
N LEU A 220 7.06 2.44 -46.42
CA LEU A 220 6.91 3.31 -45.27
C LEU A 220 5.47 3.88 -45.24
N ALA A 221 4.72 3.55 -44.19
CA ALA A 221 3.49 4.24 -43.86
C ALA A 221 3.83 5.67 -43.36
N PRO A 222 2.99 6.68 -43.66
CA PRO A 222 3.25 8.05 -43.23
C PRO A 222 3.34 8.16 -41.71
N ALA A 223 4.29 8.98 -41.23
CA ALA A 223 4.48 9.26 -39.82
C ALA A 223 3.18 9.77 -39.18
N ILE A 224 2.67 9.05 -38.19
CA ILE A 224 1.51 9.46 -37.39
C ILE A 224 2.01 10.56 -36.44
N PRO A 225 1.33 11.73 -36.34
CA PRO A 225 1.72 12.79 -35.42
C PRO A 225 1.64 12.31 -33.95
N PRO A 226 2.47 12.86 -33.06
CA PRO A 226 2.39 12.52 -31.64
C PRO A 226 1.00 12.83 -31.09
N ILE A 227 0.52 12.02 -30.16
CA ILE A 227 -0.80 12.15 -29.53
C ILE A 227 -0.85 13.52 -28.85
N ALA A 228 -1.57 14.47 -29.44
CA ALA A 228 -1.67 15.86 -28.97
C ALA A 228 -2.58 15.99 -27.76
N ASP A 229 -2.76 14.99 -26.91
CA ASP A 229 -3.51 15.21 -25.66
C ASP A 229 -3.41 14.07 -24.63
N GLU A 230 -2.21 13.84 -24.13
CA GLU A 230 -2.04 13.02 -22.91
C GLU A 230 -2.72 13.69 -21.71
N ALA A 231 -2.81 15.01 -21.69
CA ALA A 231 -3.52 15.79 -20.68
C ALA A 231 -5.04 15.65 -20.78
N ALA A 232 -5.62 15.60 -21.97
CA ALA A 232 -7.05 15.34 -22.16
C ALA A 232 -7.41 13.89 -21.89
N LEU A 233 -6.51 12.94 -22.16
CA LEU A 233 -6.66 11.56 -21.74
C LEU A 233 -6.60 11.45 -20.22
N ALA A 234 -5.68 12.15 -19.56
CA ALA A 234 -5.60 12.25 -18.09
C ALA A 234 -6.86 12.86 -17.47
N ALA A 235 -7.49 13.86 -18.09
CA ALA A 235 -8.75 14.44 -17.63
C ALA A 235 -9.96 13.49 -17.77
N LYS A 236 -9.94 12.53 -18.71
CA LYS A 236 -10.91 11.44 -18.84
C LYS A 236 -10.66 10.26 -17.90
N ILE A 237 -9.51 10.24 -17.22
CA ILE A 237 -9.07 9.20 -16.28
C ILE A 237 -10.01 8.98 -15.07
N HIS A 238 -10.98 9.87 -14.82
CA HIS A 238 -12.02 9.64 -13.80
C HIS A 238 -13.08 8.59 -14.18
N LYS A 239 -13.03 7.98 -15.37
CA LYS A 239 -14.01 6.99 -15.84
C LYS A 239 -13.53 5.54 -15.84
N GLY A 240 -12.61 5.17 -14.95
CA GLY A 240 -12.31 3.77 -14.67
C GLY A 240 -11.14 3.19 -15.49
N SER A 241 -10.36 2.35 -14.84
CA SER A 241 -9.19 1.65 -15.37
C SER A 241 -9.45 0.84 -16.64
N ALA A 242 -10.66 0.30 -16.78
CA ALA A 242 -11.05 -0.46 -17.98
C ALA A 242 -10.97 0.39 -19.25
N ALA A 243 -11.50 1.61 -19.22
CA ALA A 243 -11.49 2.51 -20.38
C ALA A 243 -10.07 2.94 -20.80
N ILE A 244 -9.18 3.15 -19.82
CA ILE A 244 -7.78 3.49 -20.09
C ILE A 244 -7.06 2.31 -20.73
N ARG A 245 -7.25 1.12 -20.18
CA ARG A 245 -6.67 -0.12 -20.72
C ARG A 245 -7.16 -0.39 -22.14
N GLU A 246 -8.45 -0.27 -22.38
CA GLU A 246 -9.05 -0.40 -23.72
C GLU A 246 -8.50 0.62 -24.70
N ALA A 247 -8.35 1.89 -24.28
CA ALA A 247 -7.79 2.94 -25.12
C ALA A 247 -6.31 2.66 -25.47
N ARG A 248 -5.51 2.20 -24.50
CA ARG A 248 -4.10 1.81 -24.74
C ARG A 248 -4.03 0.59 -25.69
N GLN A 249 -4.89 -0.40 -25.50
CA GLN A 249 -4.96 -1.58 -26.36
C GLN A 249 -5.37 -1.21 -27.80
N ALA A 250 -6.37 -0.35 -27.95
CA ALA A 250 -6.79 0.13 -29.25
C ALA A 250 -5.69 0.92 -29.96
N GLU A 251 -4.94 1.77 -29.22
CA GLU A 251 -3.81 2.50 -29.78
C GLU A 251 -2.66 1.58 -30.18
N ALA A 252 -2.34 0.59 -29.34
CA ALA A 252 -1.36 -0.43 -29.67
C ALA A 252 -1.71 -1.19 -30.95
N ALA A 253 -2.98 -1.59 -31.07
CA ALA A 253 -3.48 -2.25 -32.28
C ALA A 253 -3.35 -1.36 -33.53
N ARG A 254 -3.72 -0.06 -33.44
CA ARG A 254 -3.55 0.90 -34.54
C ARG A 254 -2.08 1.05 -34.96
N ARG A 255 -1.15 1.00 -34.02
CA ARG A 255 0.28 1.14 -34.26
C ARG A 255 1.00 -0.18 -34.58
N GLY A 256 0.27 -1.31 -34.62
CA GLY A 256 0.86 -2.63 -34.83
C GLY A 256 1.75 -3.10 -33.69
N ILE A 257 1.64 -2.51 -32.49
CA ILE A 257 2.41 -2.89 -31.31
C ILE A 257 1.72 -4.12 -30.70
N ALA A 258 2.44 -5.25 -30.66
CA ALA A 258 1.97 -6.46 -29.99
C ALA A 258 1.88 -6.20 -28.47
N GLN A 259 0.81 -6.73 -27.85
CA GLN A 259 0.68 -6.72 -26.40
C GLN A 259 1.85 -7.50 -25.78
N PRO A 260 2.62 -6.89 -24.86
CA PRO A 260 3.63 -7.64 -24.13
C PRO A 260 3.00 -8.80 -23.38
N LYS A 261 3.54 -10.00 -23.59
CA LYS A 261 3.13 -11.20 -22.85
C LYS A 261 4.33 -11.71 -22.07
N PRO A 262 4.15 -12.12 -20.83
CA PRO A 262 5.24 -12.73 -20.09
C PRO A 262 5.68 -14.02 -20.79
N SER A 263 6.98 -14.20 -20.94
CA SER A 263 7.59 -15.37 -21.58
C SER A 263 8.31 -16.30 -20.60
N THR A 264 8.48 -15.85 -19.35
CA THR A 264 9.13 -16.61 -18.29
C THR A 264 8.12 -17.11 -17.25
N PRO A 265 8.44 -18.20 -16.52
CA PRO A 265 7.62 -18.64 -15.40
C PRO A 265 7.38 -17.55 -14.36
N GLU A 266 8.41 -16.77 -14.04
CA GLU A 266 8.33 -15.65 -13.09
C GLU A 266 7.40 -14.55 -13.58
N GLY A 267 7.52 -14.16 -14.85
CA GLY A 267 6.62 -13.19 -15.47
C GLY A 267 5.17 -13.67 -15.49
N ASN A 268 4.93 -14.93 -15.86
CA ASN A 268 3.59 -15.53 -15.82
C ASN A 268 3.02 -15.54 -14.40
N PHE A 269 3.82 -15.84 -13.37
CA PHE A 269 3.43 -15.79 -11.98
C PHE A 269 3.02 -14.38 -11.57
N ILE A 270 3.85 -13.35 -11.87
CA ILE A 270 3.60 -11.95 -11.49
C ILE A 270 2.31 -11.44 -12.13
N HIS A 271 2.10 -11.66 -13.43
CA HIS A 271 0.87 -11.24 -14.11
C HIS A 271 -0.37 -11.94 -13.55
N ALA A 272 -0.30 -13.27 -13.36
CA ALA A 272 -1.41 -14.03 -12.78
C ALA A 272 -1.70 -13.63 -11.31
N ALA A 273 -0.67 -13.33 -10.51
CA ALA A 273 -0.83 -12.82 -9.15
C ALA A 273 -1.57 -11.48 -9.16
N ARG A 274 -1.16 -10.54 -10.02
CA ARG A 274 -1.86 -9.26 -10.19
C ARG A 274 -3.31 -9.46 -10.62
N ASP A 275 -3.58 -10.31 -11.60
CA ASP A 275 -4.93 -10.53 -12.13
C ASP A 275 -5.87 -11.15 -11.08
N THR A 276 -5.37 -12.08 -10.26
CA THR A 276 -6.15 -12.64 -9.15
C THR A 276 -6.38 -11.62 -8.02
N ALA A 277 -5.42 -10.71 -7.78
CA ALA A 277 -5.60 -9.63 -6.82
C ALA A 277 -6.78 -8.71 -7.19
N CYS A 278 -7.01 -8.48 -8.48
CA CYS A 278 -8.13 -7.68 -8.99
C CYS A 278 -9.52 -8.23 -8.61
N ASN A 279 -9.60 -9.49 -8.22
CA ASN A 279 -10.87 -10.11 -7.80
C ASN A 279 -11.17 -9.93 -6.31
N VAL A 280 -10.18 -9.51 -5.49
CA VAL A 280 -10.31 -9.49 -4.03
C VAL A 280 -9.96 -8.14 -3.39
N PHE A 281 -9.15 -7.31 -4.05
CA PHE A 281 -8.81 -5.96 -3.60
C PHE A 281 -9.66 -4.90 -4.27
N GLY A 282 -9.81 -3.74 -3.63
CA GLY A 282 -10.53 -2.60 -4.21
C GLY A 282 -9.71 -1.84 -5.24
N THR A 283 -8.40 -1.75 -5.01
CA THR A 283 -7.45 -1.19 -5.98
C THR A 283 -6.25 -2.10 -6.10
N VAL A 284 -5.81 -2.32 -7.33
CA VAL A 284 -4.56 -3.00 -7.68
C VAL A 284 -3.84 -2.15 -8.71
N LEU A 285 -2.69 -1.60 -8.34
CA LEU A 285 -1.82 -0.87 -9.26
C LEU A 285 -0.51 -1.63 -9.38
N GLY A 286 -0.01 -1.69 -10.59
CA GLY A 286 1.26 -2.33 -10.92
C GLY A 286 2.00 -1.55 -12.00
N PRO A 287 2.99 -2.15 -12.67
CA PRO A 287 3.83 -1.47 -13.64
C PRO A 287 3.07 -0.79 -14.80
N GLU A 288 1.89 -1.29 -15.17
CA GLU A 288 1.05 -0.66 -16.21
C GLU A 288 0.38 0.63 -15.76
N ALA A 289 0.21 0.86 -14.46
CA ALA A 289 -0.51 2.02 -13.93
C ALA A 289 0.25 3.34 -14.24
N ASN A 290 1.44 3.47 -13.70
CA ASN A 290 2.29 4.66 -13.84
C ASN A 290 3.70 4.40 -13.27
N ASP A 291 4.60 5.38 -13.41
CA ASP A 291 6.00 5.26 -12.98
C ASP A 291 6.17 5.08 -11.47
N ALA A 292 5.23 5.59 -10.68
CA ALA A 292 5.27 5.43 -9.22
C ALA A 292 5.03 3.97 -8.77
N HIS A 293 4.43 3.13 -9.64
CA HIS A 293 4.11 1.73 -9.36
C HIS A 293 4.90 0.75 -10.27
N LYS A 294 5.98 1.23 -10.92
CA LYS A 294 6.73 0.43 -11.91
C LYS A 294 7.42 -0.81 -11.34
N ASP A 295 7.67 -0.86 -10.04
CA ASP A 295 8.47 -1.88 -9.37
C ASP A 295 7.75 -2.61 -8.23
N HIS A 296 6.47 -2.34 -8.02
CA HIS A 296 5.68 -2.97 -6.97
C HIS A 296 4.20 -3.07 -7.32
N PHE A 297 3.48 -3.91 -6.58
CA PHE A 297 2.02 -3.91 -6.53
C PHE A 297 1.55 -3.08 -5.36
N HIS A 298 0.78 -2.04 -5.62
CA HIS A 298 -0.05 -1.39 -4.61
C HIS A 298 -1.40 -2.11 -4.53
N LEU A 299 -1.74 -2.58 -3.34
CA LEU A 299 -3.00 -3.28 -3.05
C LEU A 299 -3.74 -2.55 -1.93
N ASP A 300 -5.01 -2.19 -2.15
CA ASP A 300 -5.86 -1.64 -1.09
C ASP A 300 -7.26 -2.29 -1.06
N VAL A 301 -7.94 -2.23 0.08
CA VAL A 301 -9.29 -2.78 0.27
C VAL A 301 -10.37 -1.72 0.31
N THR A 302 -10.14 -0.56 -0.33
CA THR A 302 -11.14 0.50 -0.47
C THR A 302 -12.33 0.00 -1.26
N PRO A 303 -13.55 0.10 -0.72
CA PRO A 303 -14.75 -0.28 -1.47
C PRO A 303 -14.87 0.53 -2.75
N ARG A 304 -15.19 -0.14 -3.86
CA ARG A 304 -15.45 0.48 -5.17
C ARG A 304 -16.91 0.26 -5.57
N PRO A 305 -17.57 1.23 -6.24
CA PRO A 305 -18.99 1.15 -6.55
C PRO A 305 -19.38 0.03 -7.52
N SER A 306 -18.47 -0.35 -8.44
CA SER A 306 -18.78 -1.30 -9.51
C SER A 306 -17.80 -2.47 -9.62
N SER A 307 -16.51 -2.18 -9.67
CA SER A 307 -15.45 -3.19 -9.81
C SER A 307 -14.15 -2.66 -9.21
N ALA A 308 -13.19 -3.55 -8.97
CA ALA A 308 -11.85 -3.16 -8.59
C ALA A 308 -11.24 -2.17 -9.60
N TYR A 309 -10.44 -1.24 -9.10
CA TYR A 309 -9.61 -0.39 -9.95
C TYR A 309 -8.28 -1.14 -10.19
N CYS A 310 -8.05 -1.62 -11.41
CA CYS A 310 -6.98 -2.54 -11.75
C CYS A 310 -6.16 -2.04 -12.93
N GLU A 311 -4.91 -1.64 -12.68
CA GLU A 311 -3.92 -1.23 -13.68
C GLU A 311 -2.53 -1.80 -13.43
#